data_0093e5451c3be3ed6eabc4334ba63d2b
#
_entry.id   0093e5451c3be3ed6eabc4334ba63d2b
#
_cell.length_a   1.000
_cell.length_b   1.000
_cell.length_c   1.000
_cell.angle_alpha   90.00
_cell.angle_beta   90.00
_cell.angle_gamma   90.00
#
_symmetry.space_group_name_H-M   'P 1'
#
loop_
_entity.id
_entity.type
_entity.pdbx_description
1 polymer ?
#
loop_
_entity_poly.entity_id
_entity_poly.type
_entity_poly.pdbx_seq_one_letter_code
_entity_poly.pdbx_strand_id
1 'polypeptide(L)'
;MYKSSDPAQASRKLSEIALTALTSALPDLLGGSADLTGSNLTKVKGSVDFQPENTGLGSFKGTYIRYGVREHAMGAIANGIAAYGGILPFIGTFLNFVSYAAGAVRLSALSGHQVIWVGAYTSLCVTMMSSINDILAT
;
A
#
# COMPACT_ATOMS: atom_id res chain seq x y z
N MET A 1 -2.17 11.65 -17.20
CA MET A 1 -2.33 12.86 -16.37
C MET A 1 -3.81 13.20 -16.37
N TYR A 2 -4.45 13.37 -15.20
CA TYR A 2 -5.87 13.72 -15.11
C TYR A 2 -6.11 15.17 -15.54
N LYS A 3 -7.25 15.40 -16.19
CA LYS A 3 -7.67 16.73 -16.64
C LYS A 3 -8.90 17.16 -15.84
N SER A 4 -9.13 18.45 -15.74
CA SER A 4 -10.31 19.01 -15.08
C SER A 4 -11.64 18.59 -15.74
N SER A 5 -11.58 18.12 -16.99
CA SER A 5 -12.71 17.57 -17.73
C SER A 5 -13.01 16.10 -17.46
N ASP A 6 -12.12 15.40 -16.76
CA ASP A 6 -12.32 13.97 -16.48
C ASP A 6 -13.44 13.80 -15.45
N PRO A 7 -14.27 12.75 -15.56
CA PRO A 7 -15.36 12.53 -14.62
C PRO A 7 -14.84 12.31 -13.21
N ALA A 8 -15.54 12.82 -12.22
CA ALA A 8 -15.24 12.62 -10.82
C ALA A 8 -15.29 11.12 -10.48
N GLN A 9 -14.23 10.59 -9.85
CA GLN A 9 -14.13 9.21 -9.43
C GLN A 9 -13.80 9.13 -7.95
N ALA A 10 -14.21 8.01 -7.32
CA ALA A 10 -13.76 7.71 -5.97
C ALA A 10 -12.23 7.58 -5.98
N SER A 11 -11.58 8.20 -5.02
CA SER A 11 -10.12 8.25 -4.96
C SER A 11 -9.47 6.88 -4.79
N ARG A 12 -10.14 5.88 -4.15
CA ARG A 12 -9.69 4.48 -4.18
C ARG A 12 -9.59 3.94 -5.61
N LYS A 13 -10.46 4.40 -6.54
CA LYS A 13 -10.40 4.01 -7.95
C LYS A 13 -9.23 4.67 -8.66
N LEU A 14 -8.95 5.92 -8.35
CA LEU A 14 -7.75 6.62 -8.84
C LEU A 14 -6.46 5.93 -8.34
N SER A 15 -6.46 5.52 -7.07
CA SER A 15 -5.36 4.74 -6.49
C SER A 15 -5.16 3.39 -7.20
N GLU A 16 -6.24 2.66 -7.50
CA GLU A 16 -6.18 1.40 -8.26
C GLU A 16 -5.57 1.61 -9.65
N ILE A 17 -5.96 2.67 -10.35
CA ILE A 17 -5.40 3.03 -11.66
C ILE A 17 -3.90 3.32 -11.55
N ALA A 18 -3.50 4.10 -10.55
CA ALA A 18 -2.10 4.40 -10.30
C ALA A 18 -1.31 3.14 -9.95
N LEU A 19 -1.82 2.29 -9.04
CA LEU A 19 -1.17 1.02 -8.68
C LEU A 19 -1.06 0.08 -9.89
N THR A 20 -2.07 0.04 -10.75
CA THR A 20 -2.02 -0.78 -11.99
C THR A 20 -0.88 -0.33 -12.90
N ALA A 21 -0.69 0.98 -13.06
CA ALA A 21 0.43 1.51 -13.84
C ALA A 21 1.78 1.24 -13.15
N LEU A 22 1.87 1.43 -11.84
CA LEU A 22 3.09 1.23 -11.06
C LEU A 22 3.52 -0.24 -11.06
N THR A 23 2.60 -1.18 -10.83
CA THR A 23 2.92 -2.63 -10.84
C THR A 23 3.40 -3.13 -12.20
N SER A 24 2.97 -2.47 -13.28
CA SER A 24 3.45 -2.79 -14.63
C SER A 24 4.85 -2.22 -14.91
N ALA A 25 5.18 -1.07 -14.30
CA ALA A 25 6.44 -0.37 -14.52
C ALA A 25 7.54 -0.77 -13.51
N LEU A 26 7.16 -1.23 -12.33
CA LEU A 26 8.05 -1.54 -11.21
C LEU A 26 7.88 -3.00 -10.79
N PRO A 27 8.69 -3.92 -11.32
CA PRO A 27 8.58 -5.35 -11.00
C PRO A 27 8.88 -5.66 -9.51
N ASP A 28 9.62 -4.77 -8.85
CA ASP A 28 10.00 -4.90 -7.44
C ASP A 28 8.95 -4.30 -6.47
N LEU A 29 7.79 -3.89 -6.99
CA LEU A 29 6.69 -3.39 -6.18
C LEU A 29 5.96 -4.57 -5.51
N LEU A 30 6.03 -4.64 -4.18
CA LEU A 30 5.39 -5.68 -3.37
C LEU A 30 4.47 -5.03 -2.34
N GLY A 31 3.25 -5.49 -2.21
CA GLY A 31 2.39 -4.87 -1.20
C GLY A 31 1.10 -5.61 -0.93
N GLY A 32 0.19 -4.95 -0.22
CA GLY A 32 -1.05 -5.59 0.18
C GLY A 32 -1.93 -4.74 1.07
N SER A 33 -2.82 -5.39 1.81
CA SER A 33 -3.81 -4.71 2.64
C SER A 33 -4.04 -5.41 3.97
N ALA A 34 -4.39 -4.62 4.99
CA ALA A 34 -4.87 -5.11 6.28
C ALA A 34 -6.37 -5.46 6.18
N ASP A 35 -6.67 -6.57 5.49
CA ASP A 35 -8.00 -7.16 5.32
C ASP A 35 -9.06 -6.28 4.61
N LEU A 36 -8.62 -5.29 3.85
CA LEU A 36 -9.49 -4.35 3.13
C LEU A 36 -9.28 -4.38 1.61
N THR A 37 -8.70 -5.45 1.08
CA THR A 37 -8.30 -5.60 -0.33
C THR A 37 -9.38 -5.13 -1.32
N GLY A 38 -10.62 -5.62 -1.17
CA GLY A 38 -11.73 -5.26 -2.05
C GLY A 38 -12.29 -3.86 -1.79
N SER A 39 -12.07 -3.30 -0.60
CA SER A 39 -12.59 -1.99 -0.21
C SER A 39 -11.66 -0.84 -0.57
N ASN A 40 -10.35 -1.05 -0.47
CA ASN A 40 -9.34 -0.05 -0.81
C ASN A 40 -8.72 -0.23 -2.20
N LEU A 41 -9.11 -1.30 -2.92
CA LEU A 41 -8.71 -1.58 -4.30
C LEU A 41 -7.17 -1.65 -4.49
N THR A 42 -6.48 -2.25 -3.52
CA THR A 42 -5.02 -2.36 -3.54
C THR A 42 -4.50 -3.56 -4.33
N LYS A 43 -5.35 -4.55 -4.64
CA LYS A 43 -4.96 -5.70 -5.46
C LYS A 43 -5.33 -5.46 -6.92
N VAL A 44 -4.32 -5.23 -7.75
CA VAL A 44 -4.52 -5.05 -9.18
C VAL A 44 -4.81 -6.38 -9.88
N LYS A 45 -5.49 -6.32 -11.03
CA LYS A 45 -5.83 -7.50 -11.83
C LYS A 45 -4.55 -8.23 -12.24
N GLY A 46 -4.52 -9.54 -12.02
CA GLY A 46 -3.38 -10.40 -12.34
C GLY A 46 -2.36 -10.55 -11.20
N SER A 47 -2.46 -9.79 -10.12
CA SER A 47 -1.60 -9.99 -8.96
C SER A 47 -1.87 -11.34 -8.28
N VAL A 48 -0.81 -12.06 -7.97
CA VAL A 48 -0.83 -13.34 -7.26
C VAL A 48 -0.50 -13.10 -5.79
N ASP A 49 -1.21 -13.77 -4.88
CA ASP A 49 -0.94 -13.68 -3.45
C ASP A 49 0.41 -14.33 -3.13
N PHE A 50 1.21 -13.68 -2.29
CA PHE A 50 2.45 -14.23 -1.76
C PHE A 50 2.10 -15.26 -0.68
N GLN A 51 2.10 -16.53 -1.07
CA GLN A 51 1.68 -17.66 -0.26
C GLN A 51 2.49 -18.90 -0.63
N PRO A 52 2.65 -19.87 0.29
CA PRO A 52 3.17 -21.18 -0.09
C PRO A 52 2.28 -21.87 -1.12
N GLU A 53 2.90 -22.49 -2.12
CA GLU A 53 2.16 -23.11 -3.25
C GLU A 53 1.25 -24.26 -2.81
N ASN A 54 1.63 -24.99 -1.76
CA ASN A 54 0.83 -26.09 -1.21
C ASN A 54 -0.51 -25.65 -0.61
N THR A 55 -0.73 -24.35 -0.41
CA THR A 55 -2.04 -23.81 0.03
C THR A 55 -3.06 -23.71 -1.10
N GLY A 56 -2.63 -23.73 -2.35
CA GLY A 56 -3.46 -23.45 -3.52
C GLY A 56 -3.96 -21.98 -3.61
N LEU A 57 -3.47 -21.09 -2.73
CA LEU A 57 -3.93 -19.69 -2.64
C LEU A 57 -3.02 -18.71 -3.34
N GLY A 58 -1.79 -19.11 -3.68
CA GLY A 58 -0.82 -18.24 -4.31
C GLY A 58 0.52 -18.93 -4.55
N SER A 59 1.58 -18.16 -4.63
CA SER A 59 2.94 -18.67 -4.80
C SER A 59 3.96 -17.73 -4.17
N PHE A 60 5.18 -18.21 -3.89
CA PHE A 60 6.29 -17.37 -3.43
C PHE A 60 6.78 -16.36 -4.49
N LYS A 61 6.30 -16.46 -5.73
CA LYS A 61 6.50 -15.44 -6.76
C LYS A 61 5.41 -14.36 -6.74
N GLY A 62 4.42 -14.50 -5.86
CA GLY A 62 3.35 -13.53 -5.70
C GLY A 62 3.87 -12.19 -5.19
N THR A 63 3.22 -11.10 -5.60
CA THR A 63 3.57 -9.73 -5.22
C THR A 63 2.53 -9.07 -4.33
N TYR A 64 1.52 -9.82 -3.88
CA TYR A 64 0.46 -9.32 -3.03
C TYR A 64 0.40 -10.04 -1.68
N ILE A 65 0.51 -9.29 -0.59
CA ILE A 65 0.49 -9.83 0.77
C ILE A 65 -0.86 -9.53 1.44
N ARG A 66 -1.48 -10.57 1.99
CA ARG A 66 -2.67 -10.41 2.84
C ARG A 66 -2.25 -10.35 4.30
N TYR A 67 -2.23 -9.14 4.85
CA TYR A 67 -1.76 -8.94 6.23
C TYR A 67 -2.79 -9.32 7.31
N GLY A 68 -4.07 -9.51 6.93
CA GLY A 68 -5.17 -9.62 7.89
C GLY A 68 -5.40 -8.30 8.63
N VAL A 69 -6.24 -8.30 9.67
CA VAL A 69 -6.54 -7.10 10.48
C VAL A 69 -5.34 -6.81 11.41
N ARG A 70 -4.25 -6.26 10.87
CA ARG A 70 -2.98 -6.04 11.58
C ARG A 70 -2.26 -4.80 11.03
N GLU A 71 -2.83 -3.63 11.16
CA GLU A 71 -2.29 -2.39 10.57
C GLU A 71 -0.87 -2.09 11.05
N HIS A 72 -0.61 -2.21 12.36
CA HIS A 72 0.73 -1.96 12.90
C HIS A 72 1.75 -2.97 12.38
N ALA A 73 1.42 -4.27 12.41
CA ALA A 73 2.31 -5.31 11.90
C ALA A 73 2.53 -5.17 10.38
N MET A 74 1.50 -4.81 9.62
CA MET A 74 1.63 -4.49 8.20
C MET A 74 2.66 -3.39 7.98
N GLY A 75 2.57 -2.29 8.74
CA GLY A 75 3.53 -1.19 8.67
C GLY A 75 4.95 -1.59 9.08
N ALA A 76 5.08 -2.37 10.16
CA ALA A 76 6.38 -2.86 10.63
C ALA A 76 7.05 -3.81 9.61
N ILE A 77 6.27 -4.70 8.98
CA ILE A 77 6.75 -5.59 7.92
C ILE A 77 7.20 -4.78 6.71
N ALA A 78 6.41 -3.78 6.28
CA ALA A 78 6.77 -2.92 5.17
C ALA A 78 8.06 -2.14 5.45
N ASN A 79 8.22 -1.62 6.67
CA ASN A 79 9.48 -0.97 7.09
C ASN A 79 10.68 -1.93 7.02
N GLY A 80 10.49 -3.17 7.46
CA GLY A 80 11.54 -4.20 7.37
C GLY A 80 11.92 -4.53 5.92
N ILE A 81 10.94 -4.64 5.03
CA ILE A 81 11.16 -4.86 3.59
C ILE A 81 11.91 -3.67 2.98
N ALA A 82 11.49 -2.44 3.28
CA ALA A 82 12.16 -1.23 2.80
C ALA A 82 13.59 -1.11 3.34
N ALA A 83 13.81 -1.44 4.61
CA ALA A 83 15.14 -1.43 5.23
C ALA A 83 16.08 -2.48 4.63
N TYR A 84 15.56 -3.63 4.24
CA TYR A 84 16.34 -4.67 3.57
C TYR A 84 16.84 -4.19 2.19
N GLY A 85 16.02 -3.40 1.48
CA GLY A 85 16.35 -2.85 0.16
C GLY A 85 15.99 -3.77 -1.01
N GLY A 86 15.96 -3.19 -2.21
CA GLY A 86 15.66 -3.91 -3.46
C GLY A 86 14.18 -4.18 -3.72
N ILE A 87 13.30 -3.89 -2.76
CA ILE A 87 11.84 -4.03 -2.88
C ILE A 87 11.20 -2.73 -2.44
N LEU A 88 10.26 -2.22 -3.22
CA LEU A 88 9.45 -1.06 -2.87
C LEU A 88 8.10 -1.54 -2.30
N PRO A 89 7.89 -1.47 -0.97
CA PRO A 89 6.63 -1.91 -0.38
C PRO A 89 5.52 -0.87 -0.53
N PHE A 90 4.30 -1.35 -0.83
CA PHE A 90 3.08 -0.57 -0.67
C PHE A 90 2.09 -1.29 0.25
N ILE A 91 1.39 -0.55 1.09
CA ILE A 91 0.46 -1.10 2.06
C ILE A 91 -0.80 -0.26 2.14
N GLY A 92 -1.93 -0.92 2.28
CA GLY A 92 -3.24 -0.25 2.25
C GLY A 92 -4.13 -0.59 3.43
N THR A 93 -4.79 0.45 3.94
CA THR A 93 -5.88 0.36 4.91
C THR A 93 -6.80 1.56 4.75
N PHE A 94 -7.88 1.66 5.53
CA PHE A 94 -8.62 2.90 5.62
C PHE A 94 -7.85 3.97 6.40
N LEU A 95 -8.03 5.25 6.02
CA LEU A 95 -7.28 6.36 6.59
C LEU A 95 -7.42 6.44 8.11
N ASN A 96 -8.62 6.24 8.66
CA ASN A 96 -8.85 6.23 10.10
C ASN A 96 -8.14 5.06 10.82
N PHE A 97 -7.89 3.95 10.13
CA PHE A 97 -7.18 2.80 10.71
C PHE A 97 -5.64 2.96 10.66
N VAL A 98 -5.13 3.94 9.92
CA VAL A 98 -3.70 4.31 9.99
C VAL A 98 -3.31 4.69 11.44
N SER A 99 -4.26 5.19 12.25
CA SER A 99 -4.03 5.48 13.66
C SER A 99 -3.55 4.25 14.45
N TYR A 100 -4.01 3.03 14.10
CA TYR A 100 -3.52 1.79 14.71
C TYR A 100 -2.08 1.47 14.33
N ALA A 101 -1.59 2.02 13.24
CA ALA A 101 -0.22 1.85 12.76
C ALA A 101 0.70 3.05 13.05
N ALA A 102 0.27 4.02 13.85
CA ALA A 102 0.96 5.29 14.08
C ALA A 102 2.45 5.11 14.43
N GLY A 103 2.78 4.13 15.27
CA GLY A 103 4.18 3.82 15.60
C GLY A 103 5.00 3.38 14.40
N ALA A 104 4.45 2.54 13.53
CA ALA A 104 5.13 2.10 12.32
C ALA A 104 5.28 3.23 11.29
N VAL A 105 4.25 4.06 11.12
CA VAL A 105 4.29 5.28 10.28
C VAL A 105 5.40 6.22 10.75
N ARG A 106 5.44 6.49 12.06
CA ARG A 106 6.48 7.34 12.66
C ARG A 106 7.88 6.79 12.40
N LEU A 107 8.08 5.46 12.53
CA LEU A 107 9.37 4.84 12.27
C LEU A 107 9.74 4.87 10.79
N SER A 108 8.79 4.71 9.86
CA SER A 108 9.04 4.90 8.42
C SER A 108 9.67 6.26 8.18
N ALA A 109 9.08 7.32 8.77
CA ALA A 109 9.55 8.69 8.63
C ALA A 109 10.93 8.90 9.25
N LEU A 110 11.10 8.52 10.51
CA LEU A 110 12.35 8.73 11.25
C LEU A 110 13.54 8.01 10.62
N SER A 111 13.30 6.83 10.04
CA SER A 111 14.33 6.01 9.39
C SER A 111 14.50 6.31 7.90
N GLY A 112 13.66 7.17 7.32
CA GLY A 112 13.70 7.48 5.88
C GLY A 112 13.35 6.28 4.99
N HIS A 113 12.53 5.33 5.49
CA HIS A 113 12.14 4.15 4.72
C HIS A 113 11.14 4.51 3.63
N GLN A 114 11.40 4.08 2.40
CA GLN A 114 10.50 4.25 1.27
C GLN A 114 9.36 3.22 1.34
N VAL A 115 8.27 3.57 1.99
CA VAL A 115 7.03 2.79 2.06
C VAL A 115 5.88 3.61 1.50
N ILE A 116 5.15 3.05 0.54
CA ILE A 116 3.95 3.70 0.00
C ILE A 116 2.76 3.33 0.89
N TRP A 117 2.25 4.31 1.64
CA TRP A 117 1.07 4.16 2.48
C TRP A 117 -0.19 4.58 1.71
N VAL A 118 -1.10 3.64 1.47
CA VAL A 118 -2.38 3.87 0.79
C VAL A 118 -3.49 3.97 1.85
N GLY A 119 -3.80 5.18 2.26
CA GLY A 119 -4.93 5.47 3.16
C GLY A 119 -6.20 5.71 2.35
N ALA A 120 -7.09 4.72 2.24
CA ALA A 120 -8.35 4.88 1.56
C ALA A 120 -9.43 5.42 2.50
N TYR A 121 -10.17 6.44 2.06
CA TYR A 121 -11.36 6.92 2.75
C TYR A 121 -12.60 6.47 1.98
N THR A 122 -13.71 6.23 2.66
CA THR A 122 -14.95 5.82 1.99
C THR A 122 -15.49 6.88 1.01
N SER A 123 -15.07 8.14 1.17
CA SER A 123 -15.44 9.25 0.30
C SER A 123 -14.25 10.08 -0.21
N LEU A 124 -13.07 10.00 0.42
CA LEU A 124 -11.87 10.72 0.00
C LEU A 124 -10.64 9.83 0.19
N CYS A 125 -9.87 9.55 -0.85
CA CYS A 125 -8.60 8.85 -0.77
C CYS A 125 -7.46 9.86 -0.72
N VAL A 126 -6.67 9.85 0.30
CA VAL A 126 -5.37 10.51 0.29
C VAL A 126 -4.34 9.44 0.01
N THR A 127 -3.84 9.40 -1.21
CA THR A 127 -2.66 8.64 -1.54
C THR A 127 -1.47 9.43 -1.00
N MET A 128 -0.96 9.06 0.15
CA MET A 128 0.28 9.64 0.65
C MET A 128 1.44 9.03 -0.15
N MET A 129 1.67 9.56 -1.33
CA MET A 129 2.96 9.51 -2.01
C MET A 129 3.71 10.78 -1.61
N SER A 130 4.31 10.82 -0.46
CA SER A 130 5.34 11.79 -0.15
C SER A 130 6.28 11.17 0.86
N SER A 131 7.52 11.57 0.80
CA SER A 131 8.40 11.42 1.93
C SER A 131 7.66 12.03 3.13
N ILE A 132 7.36 11.20 4.13
CA ILE A 132 6.65 11.57 5.38
C ILE A 132 7.35 12.75 6.10
N ASN A 133 8.49 13.20 5.60
CA ASN A 133 9.21 14.38 6.06
C ASN A 133 8.36 15.66 6.05
N ASP A 134 7.35 15.76 5.17
CA ASP A 134 6.47 16.94 5.11
C ASP A 134 5.40 16.95 6.21
N ILE A 135 5.10 15.79 6.83
CA ILE A 135 4.08 15.69 7.91
C ILE A 135 4.70 16.00 9.27
N LEU A 136 5.99 15.83 9.43
CA LEU A 136 6.70 16.09 10.70
C LEU A 136 7.30 17.51 10.77
N ALA A 137 7.16 18.31 9.72
CA ALA A 137 7.64 19.70 9.66
C ALA A 137 6.59 20.72 10.15
N THR A 138 5.40 20.29 10.57
CA THR A 138 4.36 21.09 11.23
C THR A 138 4.12 20.60 12.64
#